data_7c96fac55a2e502e1c4fc5b8cc657c26
#
_entry.id   7c96fac55a2e502e1c4fc5b8cc657c26
#
_cell.length_a   1.000
_cell.length_b   1.000
_cell.length_c   1.000
_cell.angle_alpha   90.00
_cell.angle_beta   90.00
_cell.angle_gamma   90.00
#
_symmetry.space_group_name_H-M   'P 1'
#
loop_
_entity.id
_entity.type
_entity.pdbx_description
1 polymer ?
#
loop_
_entity_poly.entity_id
_entity_poly.type
_entity_poly.pdbx_seq_one_letter_code
_entity_poly.pdbx_strand_id
1 'polypeptide(L)'
;MMFDLNNLKIVNDTKGHSAGDQLIFEFAQLLRKVIPEDDFVGRYGGDEFMAVIYDTNKQEIEEILEKLCIEIEQHNHNENTEAISYAHGWALSNEYENCSMQLLFDRADCYMYENKQLCKK
;
A
#
# COMPACT_ATOMS: atom_id res chain seq x y z
N MET A 1 4.75 3.08 6.28
CA MET A 1 4.57 2.28 5.04
C MET A 1 3.85 3.12 4.00
N MET A 2 4.31 3.05 2.77
CA MET A 2 3.68 3.73 1.63
C MET A 2 3.25 2.71 0.60
N PHE A 3 2.10 2.94 -0.02
CA PHE A 3 1.53 2.08 -1.06
C PHE A 3 1.05 2.93 -2.22
N ASP A 4 1.13 2.39 -3.42
CA ASP A 4 0.68 3.07 -4.64
C ASP A 4 -0.01 2.05 -5.55
N LEU A 5 -1.23 2.36 -5.98
CA LEU A 5 -1.95 1.52 -6.94
C LEU A 5 -1.37 1.72 -8.34
N ASN A 6 -0.92 0.64 -8.96
CA ASN A 6 -0.26 0.70 -10.27
C ASN A 6 -1.23 0.88 -11.43
N ASN A 7 -2.47 0.44 -11.28
CA ASN A 7 -3.41 0.32 -12.39
C ASN A 7 -4.63 1.25 -12.30
N LEU A 8 -4.63 2.22 -11.39
CA LEU A 8 -5.79 3.10 -11.19
C LEU A 8 -6.11 3.91 -12.44
N LYS A 9 -5.09 4.49 -13.07
CA LYS A 9 -5.30 5.31 -14.27
C LYS A 9 -5.90 4.49 -15.40
N ILE A 10 -5.40 3.28 -15.61
CA ILE A 10 -5.89 2.38 -16.66
C ILE A 10 -7.35 2.03 -16.40
N VAL A 11 -7.71 1.72 -15.16
CA VAL A 11 -9.09 1.40 -14.79
C VAL A 11 -10.01 2.61 -15.03
N ASN A 12 -9.59 3.81 -14.61
CA ASN A 12 -10.37 5.03 -14.84
C ASN A 12 -10.58 5.29 -16.33
N ASP A 13 -9.53 5.14 -17.14
CA ASP A 13 -9.58 5.43 -18.57
C ASP A 13 -10.39 4.41 -19.35
N THR A 14 -10.39 3.14 -18.93
CA THR A 14 -11.08 2.06 -19.67
C THR A 14 -12.47 1.73 -19.14
N LYS A 15 -12.72 1.91 -17.84
CA LYS A 15 -13.95 1.49 -17.17
C LYS A 15 -14.65 2.61 -16.42
N GLY A 16 -14.07 3.82 -16.42
CA GLY A 16 -14.65 5.01 -15.81
C GLY A 16 -14.25 5.19 -14.34
N HIS A 17 -14.54 6.40 -13.83
CA HIS A 17 -14.16 6.79 -12.47
C HIS A 17 -14.88 5.99 -11.38
N SER A 18 -16.08 5.50 -11.64
CA SER A 18 -16.79 4.64 -10.68
C SER A 18 -16.04 3.34 -10.42
N ALA A 19 -15.47 2.74 -11.46
CA ALA A 19 -14.65 1.53 -11.33
C ALA A 19 -13.34 1.84 -10.60
N GLY A 20 -12.74 2.99 -10.88
CA GLY A 20 -11.54 3.43 -10.16
C GLY A 20 -11.79 3.70 -8.69
N ASP A 21 -12.92 4.33 -8.36
CA ASP A 21 -13.33 4.57 -6.98
C ASP A 21 -13.54 3.26 -6.22
N GLN A 22 -14.13 2.27 -6.89
CA GLN A 22 -14.32 0.94 -6.31
C GLN A 22 -12.98 0.25 -6.04
N LEU A 23 -12.02 0.38 -6.96
CA LEU A 23 -10.67 -0.15 -6.78
C LEU A 23 -9.99 0.46 -5.55
N ILE A 24 -10.07 1.78 -5.39
CA ILE A 24 -9.53 2.49 -4.23
C ILE A 24 -10.19 1.99 -2.95
N PHE A 25 -11.51 1.87 -2.93
CA PHE A 25 -12.27 1.42 -1.78
C PHE A 25 -11.87 -0.01 -1.37
N GLU A 26 -11.77 -0.92 -2.33
CA GLU A 26 -11.41 -2.31 -2.06
C GLU A 26 -9.99 -2.43 -1.53
N PHE A 27 -9.04 -1.67 -2.10
CA PHE A 27 -7.67 -1.67 -1.60
C PHE A 27 -7.59 -1.12 -0.17
N ALA A 28 -8.31 -0.04 0.11
CA ALA A 28 -8.37 0.54 1.45
C ALA A 28 -8.92 -0.46 2.47
N GLN A 29 -9.95 -1.21 2.10
CA GLN A 29 -10.52 -2.24 2.98
C GLN A 29 -9.51 -3.34 3.28
N LEU A 30 -8.78 -3.80 2.27
CA LEU A 30 -7.77 -4.84 2.45
C LEU A 30 -6.61 -4.35 3.32
N LEU A 31 -6.16 -3.11 3.14
CA LEU A 31 -5.17 -2.51 4.02
C LEU A 31 -5.67 -2.45 5.47
N ARG A 32 -6.90 -2.00 5.67
CA ARG A 32 -7.48 -1.89 7.01
C ARG A 32 -7.60 -3.25 7.69
N LYS A 33 -7.83 -4.30 6.90
CA LYS A 33 -7.95 -5.66 7.39
C LYS A 33 -6.62 -6.21 7.93
N VAL A 34 -5.51 -5.88 7.29
CA VAL A 34 -4.19 -6.44 7.66
C VAL A 34 -3.40 -5.58 8.64
N ILE A 35 -3.72 -4.28 8.71
CA ILE A 35 -3.03 -3.36 9.61
C ILE A 35 -3.76 -3.33 10.96
N PRO A 36 -3.03 -3.40 12.09
CA PRO A 36 -3.65 -3.38 13.41
C PRO A 36 -4.61 -2.20 13.59
N GLU A 37 -5.72 -2.43 14.30
CA GLU A 37 -6.81 -1.48 14.46
C GLU A 37 -6.36 -0.15 15.06
N ASP A 38 -5.40 -0.17 15.97
CA ASP A 38 -4.91 1.02 16.65
C ASP A 38 -3.90 1.82 15.83
N ASP A 39 -3.48 1.29 14.68
CA ASP A 39 -2.52 1.96 13.83
C ASP A 39 -3.22 2.76 12.73
N PHE A 40 -2.50 3.73 12.17
CA PHE A 40 -3.05 4.65 11.18
C PHE A 40 -2.98 4.07 9.77
N VAL A 41 -4.08 4.20 9.03
CA VAL A 41 -4.14 3.96 7.59
C VAL A 41 -4.91 5.12 6.98
N GLY A 42 -4.35 5.71 5.92
CA GLY A 42 -5.03 6.80 5.22
C GLY A 42 -4.64 6.87 3.76
N ARG A 43 -5.52 7.49 2.98
CA ARG A 43 -5.23 7.82 1.59
C ARG A 43 -4.43 9.11 1.57
N TYR A 44 -3.25 9.07 0.95
CA TYR A 44 -2.36 10.23 0.89
C TYR A 44 -2.58 11.06 -0.36
N GLY A 45 -2.82 10.42 -1.49
CA GLY A 45 -3.03 11.07 -2.78
C GLY A 45 -4.04 10.30 -3.62
N GLY A 46 -4.09 10.57 -4.92
CA GLY A 46 -5.03 9.91 -5.84
C GLY A 46 -4.97 8.39 -5.78
N ASP A 47 -3.79 7.84 -5.95
CA ASP A 47 -3.51 6.41 -5.97
C ASP A 47 -2.56 5.97 -4.85
N GLU A 48 -2.27 6.85 -3.89
CA GLU A 48 -1.32 6.60 -2.81
C GLU A 48 -1.99 6.44 -1.45
N PHE A 49 -1.47 5.49 -0.67
CA PHE A 49 -1.92 5.20 0.69
C PHE A 49 -0.74 5.20 1.64
N MET A 50 -0.98 5.56 2.88
CA MET A 50 0.04 5.59 3.93
C MET A 50 -0.46 4.85 5.15
N ALA A 51 0.44 4.08 5.79
CA ALA A 51 0.17 3.46 7.08
C ALA A 51 1.29 3.79 8.04
N VAL A 52 0.92 4.13 9.27
CA VAL A 52 1.87 4.37 10.36
C VAL A 52 1.60 3.33 11.44
N ILE A 53 2.61 2.51 11.71
CA ILE A 53 2.51 1.40 12.66
C ILE A 53 3.39 1.72 13.85
N TYR A 54 2.79 1.72 15.04
CA TYR A 54 3.46 2.07 16.28
C TYR A 54 4.04 0.83 16.95
N ASP A 55 5.17 1.01 17.64
CA ASP A 55 5.81 -0.05 18.44
C ASP A 55 5.99 -1.36 17.66
N THR A 56 6.58 -1.26 16.47
CA THR A 56 6.72 -2.40 15.58
C THR A 56 8.19 -2.71 15.30
N ASN A 57 8.43 -3.82 14.60
CA ASN A 57 9.76 -4.24 14.17
C ASN A 57 9.67 -4.78 12.74
N LYS A 58 10.84 -5.07 12.16
CA LYS A 58 10.92 -5.55 10.78
C LYS A 58 10.09 -6.81 10.54
N GLN A 59 10.13 -7.76 11.48
CA GLN A 59 9.41 -9.01 11.35
C GLN A 59 7.90 -8.78 11.29
N GLU A 60 7.37 -7.92 12.14
CA GLU A 60 5.95 -7.59 12.14
C GLU A 60 5.50 -6.91 10.86
N ILE A 61 6.35 -6.00 10.33
CA ILE A 61 6.07 -5.33 9.06
C ILE A 61 6.03 -6.33 7.91
N GLU A 62 6.99 -7.24 7.86
CA GLU A 62 7.05 -8.28 6.84
C GLU A 62 5.83 -9.21 6.91
N GLU A 63 5.37 -9.54 8.12
CA GLU A 63 4.15 -10.33 8.32
C GLU A 63 2.91 -9.61 7.80
N ILE A 64 2.81 -8.31 8.05
CA ILE A 64 1.68 -7.49 7.54
C ILE A 64 1.70 -7.49 6.02
N LEU A 65 2.87 -7.28 5.41
CA LEU A 65 2.99 -7.26 3.95
C LEU A 65 2.68 -8.62 3.33
N GLU A 66 3.07 -9.71 3.99
CA GLU A 66 2.73 -11.06 3.53
C GLU A 66 1.23 -11.30 3.59
N LYS A 67 0.57 -10.91 4.68
CA LYS A 67 -0.88 -11.01 4.80
C LYS A 67 -1.58 -10.19 3.73
N LEU A 68 -1.10 -8.99 3.46
CA LEU A 68 -1.66 -8.15 2.40
C LEU A 68 -1.54 -8.85 1.04
N CYS A 69 -0.36 -9.41 0.75
CA CYS A 69 -0.14 -10.14 -0.50
C CYS A 69 -1.14 -11.28 -0.67
N ILE A 70 -1.37 -12.06 0.37
CA ILE A 70 -2.33 -13.16 0.36
C ILE A 70 -3.76 -12.65 0.12
N GLU A 71 -4.16 -11.61 0.82
CA GLU A 71 -5.49 -11.01 0.66
C GLU A 71 -5.70 -10.46 -0.74
N ILE A 72 -4.68 -9.81 -1.29
CA ILE A 72 -4.74 -9.27 -2.67
C ILE A 72 -4.83 -10.42 -3.68
N GLU A 73 -4.07 -11.49 -3.51
CA GLU A 73 -4.14 -12.64 -4.40
C GLU A 73 -5.53 -13.27 -4.39
N GLN A 74 -6.15 -13.43 -3.20
CA GLN A 74 -7.50 -13.94 -3.09
C GLN A 74 -8.51 -13.03 -3.76
N HIS A 75 -8.37 -11.71 -3.57
CA HIS A 75 -9.21 -10.72 -4.23
C HIS A 75 -9.10 -10.84 -5.76
N ASN A 76 -7.88 -11.00 -6.27
CA ASN A 76 -7.62 -11.03 -7.71
C ASN A 76 -8.09 -12.32 -8.38
N HIS A 77 -8.37 -13.37 -7.62
CA HIS A 77 -9.01 -14.57 -8.16
C HIS A 77 -10.50 -14.39 -8.44
N ASN A 78 -11.11 -13.33 -7.94
CA ASN A 78 -12.52 -13.03 -8.18
C ASN A 78 -12.67 -12.33 -9.52
N GLU A 79 -13.29 -13.01 -10.49
CA GLU A 79 -13.48 -12.50 -11.86
C GLU A 79 -14.45 -11.32 -11.93
N ASN A 80 -15.23 -11.08 -10.89
CA ASN A 80 -16.22 -10.00 -10.85
C ASN A 80 -15.67 -8.68 -10.35
N THR A 81 -14.40 -8.63 -9.95
CA THR A 81 -13.74 -7.42 -9.45
C THR A 81 -12.50 -7.10 -10.27
N GLU A 82 -12.10 -5.82 -10.24
CA GLU A 82 -10.85 -5.41 -10.86
C GLU A 82 -9.67 -5.97 -10.08
N ALA A 83 -8.68 -6.50 -10.79
CA ALA A 83 -7.45 -6.94 -10.18
C ALA A 83 -6.71 -5.75 -9.56
N ILE A 84 -6.15 -5.95 -8.38
CA ILE A 84 -5.35 -4.94 -7.67
C ILE A 84 -3.88 -5.21 -7.95
N SER A 85 -3.18 -4.19 -8.43
CA SER A 85 -1.73 -4.17 -8.56
C SER A 85 -1.20 -2.98 -7.78
N TYR A 86 -0.21 -3.20 -6.94
CA TYR A 86 0.30 -2.16 -6.06
C TYR A 86 1.81 -2.25 -5.89
N ALA A 87 2.42 -1.12 -5.56
CA ALA A 87 3.81 -1.03 -5.12
C ALA A 87 3.83 -0.61 -3.65
N HIS A 88 4.87 -0.98 -2.93
CA HIS A 88 4.98 -0.65 -1.52
C HIS A 88 6.43 -0.33 -1.12
N GLY A 89 6.56 0.41 -0.02
CA GLY A 89 7.84 0.70 0.61
C GLY A 89 7.61 0.98 2.09
N TRP A 90 8.63 0.74 2.91
CA TRP A 90 8.54 1.00 4.34
C TRP A 90 9.90 1.38 4.92
N ALA A 91 9.86 2.03 6.08
CA ALA A 91 11.05 2.39 6.84
C ALA A 91 10.73 2.32 8.34
N LEU A 92 11.73 1.95 9.14
CA LEU A 92 11.63 1.85 10.60
C LEU A 92 12.44 2.96 11.26
N SER A 93 11.87 3.58 12.30
CA SER A 93 12.53 4.68 13.00
C SER A 93 13.82 4.27 13.70
N ASN A 94 13.92 3.02 14.16
CA ASN A 94 15.10 2.55 14.87
C ASN A 94 16.31 2.31 13.96
N GLU A 95 16.13 2.40 12.65
CA GLU A 95 17.23 2.26 11.68
C GLU A 95 17.91 3.60 11.38
N TYR A 96 17.40 4.70 11.91
CA TYR A 96 17.91 6.04 11.63
C TYR A 96 18.16 6.81 12.91
N GLU A 97 19.30 7.48 12.99
CA GLU A 97 19.60 8.42 14.07
C GLU A 97 18.75 9.68 13.90
N ASN A 98 18.23 10.21 15.02
CA ASN A 98 17.40 11.43 15.02
C ASN A 98 16.26 11.36 14.02
N CYS A 99 15.58 10.21 13.98
CA CYS A 99 14.53 9.97 13.00
C CYS A 99 13.33 10.88 13.22
N SER A 100 12.87 11.51 12.13
CA SER A 100 11.64 12.29 12.09
C SER A 100 10.58 11.56 11.25
N MET A 101 9.33 11.98 11.37
CA MET A 101 8.26 11.47 10.50
C MET A 101 8.54 11.78 9.04
N GLN A 102 9.12 12.96 8.75
CA GLN A 102 9.48 13.34 7.38
C GLN A 102 10.53 12.39 6.81
N LEU A 103 11.54 12.03 7.60
CA LEU A 103 12.56 11.09 7.16
C LEU A 103 11.96 9.72 6.86
N LEU A 104 11.10 9.21 7.74
CA LEU A 104 10.41 7.92 7.51
C LEU A 104 9.57 7.95 6.25
N PHE A 105 8.81 9.02 6.05
CA PHE A 105 7.99 9.21 4.86
C PHE A 105 8.86 9.18 3.61
N ASP A 106 9.93 9.98 3.58
CA ASP A 106 10.82 10.09 2.42
C ASP A 106 11.47 8.75 2.09
N ARG A 107 11.89 7.99 3.09
CA ARG A 107 12.53 6.69 2.88
C ARG A 107 11.53 5.65 2.40
N ALA A 108 10.36 5.60 3.00
CA ALA A 108 9.30 4.67 2.57
C ALA A 108 8.87 4.97 1.13
N ASP A 109 8.72 6.24 0.80
CA ASP A 109 8.36 6.68 -0.55
C ASP A 109 9.43 6.29 -1.57
N CYS A 110 10.70 6.46 -1.21
CA CYS A 110 11.82 6.06 -2.06
C CYS A 110 11.81 4.54 -2.33
N TYR A 111 11.61 3.73 -1.31
CA TYR A 111 11.54 2.27 -1.46
C TYR A 111 10.31 1.85 -2.25
N MET A 112 9.19 2.54 -2.08
CA MET A 112 7.99 2.30 -2.88
C MET A 112 8.25 2.58 -4.35
N TYR A 113 8.92 3.67 -4.66
CA TYR A 113 9.28 4.02 -6.03
C TYR A 113 10.17 2.94 -6.66
N GLU A 114 11.18 2.46 -5.93
CA GLU A 114 12.04 1.37 -6.40
C GLU A 114 11.23 0.10 -6.67
N ASN A 115 10.31 -0.25 -5.78
CA ASN A 115 9.43 -1.41 -5.94
C ASN A 115 8.53 -1.25 -7.17
N LYS A 116 8.03 -0.04 -7.41
CA LYS A 116 7.20 0.25 -8.58
C LYS A 116 7.98 0.05 -9.89
N GLN A 117 9.25 0.43 -9.92
CA GLN A 117 10.10 0.22 -11.10
C GLN A 117 10.28 -1.27 -11.38
N LEU A 118 10.44 -2.10 -10.36
CA LEU A 118 10.51 -3.55 -10.50
C LEU A 118 9.22 -4.14 -11.04
N CYS A 119 8.07 -3.62 -10.62
CA CYS A 119 6.76 -4.09 -11.07
C CYS A 119 6.49 -3.79 -12.55
N LYS A 120 7.18 -2.82 -13.14
CA LYS A 120 7.02 -2.46 -14.56
C LYS A 120 7.81 -3.33 -15.51
N LYS A 121 8.67 -4.18 -14.98
CA LYS A 121 9.45 -5.12 -15.78
C LYS A 121 8.69 -6.42 -15.92
#